data_7d5a7554e1153222bdd2adae826b6414
#
_entry.id   7d5a7554e1153222bdd2adae826b6414
#
_cell.length_a   1.000
_cell.length_b   1.000
_cell.length_c   1.000
_cell.angle_alpha   90.00
_cell.angle_beta   90.00
_cell.angle_gamma   90.00
#
_symmetry.space_group_name_H-M   'P 1'
#
loop_
_entity.id
_entity.type
_entity.pdbx_description
1 polymer ?
#
loop_
_entity_poly.entity_id
_entity_poly.type
_entity_poly.pdbx_seq_one_letter_code
_entity_poly.pdbx_strand_id
1 'polypeptide(L)'
;MNKELKQNYIWNIFRGRDILLKKSESGAFLIPQSEVPPIKPETTEHVHEFESAKGLPVRAFQVAVSTVSPEGYDFVPLRISYEYLPPDIYEMAGKMEELIYWDTRTKYCGVCGSPMKYSTNISKRCVECGNEIWPQLQTAIIVLVKRDDKILMVQSKNFRADYMGLVAGFVETGETLEQ
;
A
#
# COMPACT_ATOMS: atom_id res chain seq x y z
N MET A 1 13.27 -0.64 -38.49
CA MET A 1 12.17 -1.32 -37.76
C MET A 1 12.58 -1.41 -36.30
N ASN A 2 12.21 -0.40 -35.50
CA ASN A 2 12.44 -0.43 -34.05
C ASN A 2 11.57 -1.55 -33.47
N LYS A 3 12.15 -2.62 -32.96
CA LYS A 3 11.50 -3.49 -32.01
C LYS A 3 11.22 -2.63 -30.77
N GLU A 4 9.99 -2.19 -30.58
CA GLU A 4 9.53 -1.73 -29.27
C GLU A 4 9.84 -2.87 -28.31
N LEU A 5 10.77 -2.64 -27.39
CA LEU A 5 11.06 -3.55 -26.31
C LEU A 5 9.78 -3.61 -25.46
N LYS A 6 9.08 -4.73 -25.50
CA LYS A 6 7.89 -4.99 -24.69
C LYS A 6 8.31 -4.91 -23.22
N GLN A 7 7.82 -3.91 -22.53
CA GLN A 7 8.17 -3.65 -21.13
C GLN A 7 7.20 -4.39 -20.21
N ASN A 8 7.70 -5.30 -19.40
CA ASN A 8 6.92 -5.93 -18.35
C ASN A 8 6.84 -5.02 -17.12
N TYR A 9 5.66 -4.92 -16.54
CA TYR A 9 5.37 -4.18 -15.32
C TYR A 9 5.10 -5.14 -14.17
N ILE A 10 5.47 -4.75 -12.96
CA ILE A 10 4.97 -5.35 -11.73
C ILE A 10 3.62 -4.67 -11.43
N TRP A 11 2.54 -5.46 -11.38
CA TRP A 11 1.19 -4.94 -11.17
C TRP A 11 0.75 -5.12 -9.73
N ASN A 12 0.54 -4.01 -9.03
CA ASN A 12 -0.08 -3.95 -7.72
C ASN A 12 -1.53 -3.51 -7.88
N ILE A 13 -2.45 -4.47 -8.00
CA ILE A 13 -3.88 -4.21 -8.21
C ILE A 13 -4.61 -4.50 -6.91
N PHE A 14 -5.31 -3.50 -6.38
CA PHE A 14 -5.96 -3.59 -5.09
C PHE A 14 -7.48 -3.60 -5.22
N ARG A 15 -8.13 -4.41 -4.38
CA ARG A 15 -9.57 -4.38 -4.11
C ARG A 15 -9.77 -4.12 -2.62
N GLY A 16 -10.00 -2.87 -2.24
CA GLY A 16 -9.91 -2.45 -0.84
C GLY A 16 -8.50 -2.66 -0.29
N ARG A 17 -8.33 -3.56 0.68
CA ARG A 17 -7.04 -3.92 1.28
C ARG A 17 -6.47 -5.26 0.79
N ASP A 18 -7.11 -5.85 -0.20
CA ASP A 18 -6.66 -7.09 -0.80
C ASP A 18 -5.85 -6.79 -2.06
N ILE A 19 -4.71 -7.45 -2.22
CA ILE A 19 -3.88 -7.38 -3.42
C ILE A 19 -4.16 -8.57 -4.33
N LEU A 20 -4.22 -8.34 -5.64
CA LEU A 20 -4.38 -9.38 -6.64
C LEU A 20 -3.06 -10.14 -6.83
N LEU A 21 -3.07 -11.43 -6.58
CA LEU A 21 -1.92 -12.31 -6.77
C LEU A 21 -2.25 -13.41 -7.77
N LYS A 22 -1.24 -13.83 -8.54
CA LYS A 22 -1.34 -14.93 -9.49
C LYS A 22 -1.08 -16.25 -8.77
N LYS A 23 -1.94 -17.24 -8.99
CA LYS A 23 -1.67 -18.63 -8.54
C LYS A 23 -0.68 -19.31 -9.47
N SER A 24 0.37 -19.90 -8.92
CA SER A 24 1.27 -20.77 -9.66
C SER A 24 0.71 -22.19 -9.71
N GLU A 25 1.25 -23.02 -10.60
CA GLU A 25 0.91 -24.45 -10.69
C GLU A 25 1.24 -25.21 -9.39
N SER A 26 2.23 -24.75 -8.62
CA SER A 26 2.60 -25.29 -7.32
C SER A 26 1.69 -24.82 -6.16
N GLY A 27 0.71 -23.96 -6.43
CA GLY A 27 -0.17 -23.36 -5.42
C GLY A 27 0.42 -22.13 -4.70
N ALA A 28 1.63 -21.70 -5.05
CA ALA A 28 2.21 -20.47 -4.50
C ALA A 28 1.56 -19.22 -5.13
N PHE A 29 1.55 -18.12 -4.37
CA PHE A 29 1.11 -16.81 -4.85
C PHE A 29 2.31 -15.99 -5.33
N LEU A 30 2.14 -15.31 -6.47
CA LEU A 30 3.15 -14.45 -7.10
C LEU A 30 2.53 -13.09 -7.44
N ILE A 31 3.33 -12.03 -7.38
CA ILE A 31 2.90 -10.73 -7.90
C ILE A 31 2.75 -10.81 -9.43
N PRO A 32 1.68 -10.28 -10.03
CA PRO A 32 1.52 -10.26 -11.49
C PRO A 32 2.64 -9.47 -12.17
N GLN A 33 3.25 -10.08 -13.19
CA GLN A 33 4.26 -9.43 -14.03
C GLN A 33 3.91 -9.67 -15.51
N SER A 34 3.60 -8.59 -16.23
CA SER A 34 3.17 -8.67 -17.62
C SER A 34 3.21 -7.29 -18.30
N GLU A 35 3.16 -7.28 -19.62
CA GLU A 35 2.99 -6.06 -20.43
C GLU A 35 1.62 -5.41 -20.19
N VAL A 36 0.58 -6.23 -20.03
CA VAL A 36 -0.82 -5.79 -19.85
C VAL A 36 -1.32 -6.26 -18.50
N PRO A 37 -2.05 -5.43 -17.73
CA PRO A 37 -2.58 -5.83 -16.44
C PRO A 37 -3.63 -6.95 -16.57
N PRO A 38 -3.69 -7.90 -15.62
CA PRO A 38 -4.71 -8.94 -15.60
C PRO A 38 -6.13 -8.41 -15.44
N ILE A 39 -6.28 -7.22 -14.85
CA ILE A 39 -7.53 -6.46 -14.79
C ILE A 39 -7.22 -5.06 -15.32
N LYS A 40 -8.06 -4.54 -16.21
CA LYS A 40 -7.90 -3.17 -16.71
C LYS A 40 -8.35 -2.15 -15.66
N PRO A 41 -7.61 -1.04 -15.47
CA PRO A 41 -8.09 0.05 -14.63
C PRO A 41 -9.34 0.68 -15.26
N GLU A 42 -10.23 1.22 -14.44
CA GLU A 42 -11.32 2.07 -14.90
C GLU A 42 -10.73 3.37 -15.46
N THR A 43 -11.40 3.99 -16.43
CA THR A 43 -10.90 5.18 -17.13
C THR A 43 -10.71 6.40 -16.23
N THR A 44 -11.34 6.40 -15.05
CA THR A 44 -11.26 7.48 -14.04
C THR A 44 -10.25 7.21 -12.94
N GLU A 45 -9.68 5.98 -12.88
CA GLU A 45 -8.71 5.62 -11.86
C GLU A 45 -7.32 6.12 -12.23
N HIS A 46 -6.63 6.70 -11.22
CA HIS A 46 -5.23 7.05 -11.37
C HIS A 46 -4.36 5.80 -11.27
N VAL A 47 -3.48 5.62 -12.24
CA VAL A 47 -2.46 4.56 -12.20
C VAL A 47 -1.17 5.15 -11.66
N HIS A 48 -0.80 4.74 -10.45
CA HIS A 48 0.48 5.12 -9.86
C HIS A 48 1.62 4.40 -10.56
N GLU A 49 2.69 5.12 -10.89
CA GLU A 49 3.87 4.58 -11.56
C GLU A 49 5.12 4.85 -10.74
N PHE A 50 5.88 3.80 -10.46
CA PHE A 50 7.14 3.85 -9.72
C PHE A 50 8.16 2.88 -10.32
N GLU A 51 9.36 2.94 -9.80
CA GLU A 51 10.42 1.99 -10.10
C GLU A 51 10.76 1.20 -8.83
N SER A 52 10.86 -0.13 -8.97
CA SER A 52 11.31 -0.99 -7.87
C SER A 52 12.80 -0.80 -7.59
N ALA A 53 13.27 -1.26 -6.43
CA ALA A 53 14.68 -1.24 -6.08
C ALA A 53 15.58 -1.98 -7.09
N LYS A 54 15.01 -2.87 -7.91
CA LYS A 54 15.70 -3.62 -8.97
C LYS A 54 15.55 -2.98 -10.36
N GLY A 55 15.03 -1.75 -10.46
CA GLY A 55 14.84 -1.05 -11.73
C GLY A 55 13.68 -1.57 -12.58
N LEU A 56 12.78 -2.39 -12.03
CA LEU A 56 11.58 -2.83 -12.73
C LEU A 56 10.44 -1.82 -12.54
N PRO A 57 9.73 -1.46 -13.60
CA PRO A 57 8.61 -0.53 -13.51
C PRO A 57 7.44 -1.17 -12.76
N VAL A 58 6.91 -0.43 -11.80
CA VAL A 58 5.78 -0.83 -10.95
C VAL A 58 4.58 0.05 -11.28
N ARG A 59 3.43 -0.57 -11.48
CA ARG A 59 2.15 0.11 -11.65
C ARG A 59 1.14 -0.36 -10.62
N ALA A 60 0.39 0.59 -10.07
CA ALA A 60 -0.61 0.29 -9.06
C ALA A 60 -1.89 1.09 -9.27
N PHE A 61 -3.01 0.43 -9.03
CA PHE A 61 -4.35 1.05 -9.03
C PHE A 61 -5.33 0.22 -8.20
N GLN A 62 -6.47 0.84 -7.89
CA GLN A 62 -7.55 0.18 -7.19
C GLN A 62 -8.67 -0.20 -8.16
N VAL A 63 -9.35 -1.31 -7.87
CA VAL A 63 -10.56 -1.75 -8.57
C VAL A 63 -11.76 -1.70 -7.62
N ALA A 64 -12.96 -1.71 -8.18
CA ALA A 64 -14.20 -1.75 -7.40
C ALA A 64 -14.27 -2.99 -6.48
N VAL A 65 -14.91 -2.85 -5.32
CA VAL A 65 -15.06 -3.96 -4.35
C VAL A 65 -15.82 -5.15 -4.96
N SER A 66 -16.68 -4.89 -5.93
CA SER A 66 -17.44 -5.91 -6.68
C SER A 66 -16.63 -6.64 -7.75
N THR A 67 -15.38 -6.22 -8.01
CA THR A 67 -14.56 -6.84 -9.06
C THR A 67 -14.23 -8.30 -8.71
N VAL A 68 -14.52 -9.18 -9.64
CA VAL A 68 -14.23 -10.62 -9.52
C VAL A 68 -12.79 -10.89 -9.95
N SER A 69 -12.11 -11.81 -9.25
CA SER A 69 -10.78 -12.25 -9.63
C SER A 69 -10.81 -12.95 -11.00
N PRO A 70 -9.88 -12.63 -11.91
CA PRO A 70 -9.71 -13.40 -13.14
C PRO A 70 -9.29 -14.86 -12.85
N GLU A 71 -9.49 -15.72 -13.82
CA GLU A 71 -8.99 -17.10 -13.73
C GLU A 71 -7.48 -17.14 -13.49
N GLY A 72 -7.05 -17.96 -12.56
CA GLY A 72 -5.64 -18.09 -12.16
C GLY A 72 -5.15 -17.01 -11.20
N TYR A 73 -6.04 -16.14 -10.70
CA TYR A 73 -5.71 -15.09 -9.74
C TYR A 73 -6.65 -15.11 -8.53
N ASP A 74 -6.17 -14.61 -7.39
CA ASP A 74 -6.99 -14.33 -6.21
C ASP A 74 -6.64 -12.98 -5.60
N PHE A 75 -7.63 -12.35 -4.97
CA PHE A 75 -7.42 -11.23 -4.06
C PHE A 75 -7.10 -11.75 -2.67
N VAL A 76 -5.91 -11.45 -2.19
CA VAL A 76 -5.37 -11.88 -0.89
C VAL A 76 -5.17 -10.65 -0.01
N PRO A 77 -5.59 -10.68 1.27
CA PRO A 77 -5.33 -9.56 2.17
C PRO A 77 -3.84 -9.18 2.18
N LEU A 78 -3.52 -7.91 1.91
CA LEU A 78 -2.13 -7.45 1.84
C LEU A 78 -1.36 -7.81 3.12
N ARG A 79 -2.01 -7.70 4.28
CA ARG A 79 -1.39 -7.97 5.57
C ARG A 79 -0.81 -9.38 5.71
N ILE A 80 -1.40 -10.40 5.06
CA ILE A 80 -0.89 -11.77 5.12
C ILE A 80 -0.07 -12.15 3.89
N SER A 81 -0.01 -11.30 2.87
CA SER A 81 0.74 -11.58 1.64
C SER A 81 2.26 -11.62 1.85
N TYR A 82 2.77 -11.15 3.01
CA TYR A 82 4.18 -11.32 3.39
C TYR A 82 4.60 -12.79 3.50
N GLU A 83 3.64 -13.71 3.71
CA GLU A 83 3.91 -15.16 3.74
C GLU A 83 4.22 -15.74 2.35
N TYR A 84 3.84 -15.01 1.29
CA TYR A 84 3.94 -15.46 -0.11
C TYR A 84 4.92 -14.64 -0.93
N LEU A 85 5.05 -13.34 -0.62
CA LEU A 85 5.82 -12.41 -1.42
C LEU A 85 7.24 -12.22 -0.86
N PRO A 86 8.26 -12.05 -1.73
CA PRO A 86 9.57 -11.58 -1.30
C PRO A 86 9.45 -10.24 -0.55
N PRO A 87 10.30 -9.98 0.47
CA PRO A 87 10.22 -8.77 1.29
C PRO A 87 10.20 -7.46 0.49
N ASP A 88 11.05 -7.33 -0.53
CA ASP A 88 11.13 -6.15 -1.40
C ASP A 88 9.84 -5.91 -2.20
N ILE A 89 9.17 -6.98 -2.62
CA ILE A 89 7.87 -6.91 -3.32
C ILE A 89 6.75 -6.56 -2.34
N TYR A 90 6.75 -7.16 -1.14
CA TYR A 90 5.78 -6.87 -0.10
C TYR A 90 5.84 -5.40 0.36
N GLU A 91 7.05 -4.88 0.62
CA GLU A 91 7.27 -3.47 0.99
C GLU A 91 6.80 -2.51 -0.12
N MET A 92 7.09 -2.84 -1.38
CA MET A 92 6.60 -2.06 -2.52
C MET A 92 5.07 -2.08 -2.60
N ALA A 93 4.45 -3.24 -2.39
CA ALA A 93 2.98 -3.35 -2.38
C ALA A 93 2.37 -2.52 -1.23
N GLY A 94 3.00 -2.52 -0.05
CA GLY A 94 2.60 -1.66 1.07
C GLY A 94 2.65 -0.16 0.73
N LYS A 95 3.75 0.27 0.09
CA LYS A 95 3.88 1.66 -0.39
C LYS A 95 2.78 2.01 -1.40
N MET A 96 2.46 1.11 -2.32
CA MET A 96 1.42 1.37 -3.33
C MET A 96 0.03 1.45 -2.69
N GLU A 97 -0.28 0.59 -1.73
CA GLU A 97 -1.56 0.62 -0.99
C GLU A 97 -1.72 1.95 -0.24
N GLU A 98 -0.68 2.39 0.46
CA GLU A 98 -0.67 3.67 1.19
C GLU A 98 -0.91 4.87 0.25
N LEU A 99 -0.27 4.90 -0.92
CA LEU A 99 -0.47 5.97 -1.89
C LEU A 99 -1.90 5.97 -2.47
N ILE A 100 -2.46 4.81 -2.76
CA ILE A 100 -3.85 4.67 -3.21
C ILE A 100 -4.82 5.10 -2.11
N TYR A 101 -4.56 4.69 -0.86
CA TYR A 101 -5.35 5.11 0.29
C TYR A 101 -5.34 6.64 0.47
N TRP A 102 -4.18 7.26 0.39
CA TRP A 102 -4.03 8.71 0.45
C TRP A 102 -4.74 9.40 -0.73
N ASP A 103 -4.54 8.89 -1.96
CA ASP A 103 -5.17 9.45 -3.17
C ASP A 103 -6.69 9.51 -3.06
N THR A 104 -7.31 8.40 -2.66
CA THR A 104 -8.77 8.30 -2.55
C THR A 104 -9.36 9.23 -1.49
N ARG A 105 -8.59 9.61 -0.47
CA ARG A 105 -9.03 10.46 0.65
C ARG A 105 -8.68 11.94 0.48
N THR A 106 -7.89 12.27 -0.53
CA THR A 106 -7.42 13.63 -0.78
C THR A 106 -7.87 14.17 -2.15
N LYS A 107 -9.11 13.87 -2.54
CA LYS A 107 -9.70 14.35 -3.79
C LYS A 107 -10.02 15.86 -3.74
N TYR A 108 -10.26 16.39 -2.54
CA TYR A 108 -10.61 17.79 -2.30
C TYR A 108 -9.68 18.44 -1.29
N CYS A 109 -9.46 19.75 -1.45
CA CYS A 109 -8.60 20.55 -0.59
C CYS A 109 -9.22 20.72 0.80
N GLY A 110 -8.48 20.41 1.87
CA GLY A 110 -8.91 20.62 3.24
C GLY A 110 -9.01 22.10 3.67
N VAL A 111 -8.48 23.03 2.86
CA VAL A 111 -8.50 24.47 3.14
C VAL A 111 -9.71 25.15 2.49
N CYS A 112 -9.97 24.90 1.19
CA CYS A 112 -11.00 25.62 0.44
C CYS A 112 -12.05 24.73 -0.23
N GLY A 113 -11.95 23.39 -0.10
CA GLY A 113 -12.90 22.44 -0.66
C GLY A 113 -12.79 22.19 -2.17
N SER A 114 -11.90 22.90 -2.88
CA SER A 114 -11.74 22.74 -4.33
C SER A 114 -10.98 21.48 -4.71
N PRO A 115 -11.10 20.97 -5.96
CA PRO A 115 -10.42 19.75 -6.37
C PRO A 115 -8.90 19.81 -6.22
N MET A 116 -8.31 18.68 -5.89
CA MET A 116 -6.86 18.46 -5.86
C MET A 116 -6.40 17.76 -7.13
N LYS A 117 -5.25 18.18 -7.67
CA LYS A 117 -4.60 17.53 -8.81
C LYS A 117 -3.18 17.11 -8.45
N TYR A 118 -2.68 16.04 -9.06
CA TYR A 118 -1.30 15.63 -8.90
C TYR A 118 -0.34 16.72 -9.36
N SER A 119 0.63 17.04 -8.51
CA SER A 119 1.77 17.93 -8.80
C SER A 119 3.03 17.10 -9.05
N THR A 120 3.19 16.00 -8.30
CA THR A 120 4.22 14.98 -8.48
C THR A 120 3.60 13.60 -8.28
N ASN A 121 4.38 12.53 -8.37
CA ASN A 121 3.90 11.16 -8.10
C ASN A 121 3.42 10.96 -6.64
N ILE A 122 3.82 11.86 -5.73
CA ILE A 122 3.54 11.77 -4.29
C ILE A 122 3.02 13.09 -3.70
N SER A 123 2.61 14.06 -4.51
CA SER A 123 1.99 15.29 -4.02
C SER A 123 0.81 15.70 -4.87
N LYS A 124 -0.14 16.39 -4.24
CA LYS A 124 -1.28 17.01 -4.89
C LYS A 124 -1.35 18.50 -4.54
N ARG A 125 -1.73 19.31 -5.51
CA ARG A 125 -1.94 20.74 -5.34
C ARG A 125 -3.38 21.12 -5.64
N CYS A 126 -3.94 21.99 -4.80
CA CYS A 126 -5.26 22.57 -5.01
C CYS A 126 -5.28 23.47 -6.24
N VAL A 127 -6.31 23.30 -7.08
CA VAL A 127 -6.46 24.07 -8.32
C VAL A 127 -6.81 25.56 -8.06
N GLU A 128 -7.35 25.88 -6.89
CA GLU A 128 -7.79 27.26 -6.53
C GLU A 128 -6.80 27.96 -5.61
N CYS A 129 -6.55 27.41 -4.40
CA CYS A 129 -5.75 28.09 -3.39
C CYS A 129 -4.26 27.73 -3.42
N GLY A 130 -3.85 26.80 -4.26
CA GLY A 130 -2.44 26.38 -4.37
C GLY A 130 -1.92 25.54 -3.20
N ASN A 131 -2.76 25.22 -2.19
CA ASN A 131 -2.35 24.35 -1.08
C ASN A 131 -1.84 23.02 -1.60
N GLU A 132 -0.64 22.61 -1.19
CA GLU A 132 -0.02 21.37 -1.61
C GLU A 132 0.09 20.40 -0.42
N ILE A 133 -0.20 19.12 -0.68
CA ILE A 133 -0.22 18.07 0.33
C ILE A 133 0.54 16.84 -0.14
N TRP A 134 1.09 16.11 0.83
CA TRP A 134 1.80 14.83 0.66
C TRP A 134 1.16 13.75 1.53
N PRO A 135 1.42 12.46 1.28
CA PRO A 135 1.08 11.39 2.22
C PRO A 135 1.67 11.70 3.60
N GLN A 136 0.84 11.56 4.64
CA GLN A 136 1.26 11.80 6.02
C GLN A 136 1.64 10.47 6.67
N LEU A 137 2.87 10.38 7.15
CA LEU A 137 3.33 9.25 7.94
C LEU A 137 2.90 9.44 9.40
N GLN A 138 2.23 8.43 9.95
CA GLN A 138 1.89 8.37 11.38
C GLN A 138 2.92 7.49 12.06
N THR A 139 3.91 8.12 12.68
CA THR A 139 4.98 7.42 13.39
C THR A 139 4.44 6.77 14.65
N ALA A 140 4.72 5.48 14.85
CA ALA A 140 4.42 4.75 16.06
C ALA A 140 5.68 4.10 16.61
N ILE A 141 5.76 3.95 17.93
CA ILE A 141 6.80 3.20 18.61
C ILE A 141 6.26 1.89 19.17
N ILE A 142 7.11 0.89 19.27
CA ILE A 142 6.87 -0.36 19.99
C ILE A 142 8.04 -0.56 20.95
N VAL A 143 7.74 -0.72 22.25
CA VAL A 143 8.74 -0.79 23.30
C VAL A 143 8.77 -2.20 23.90
N LEU A 144 9.95 -2.82 23.89
CA LEU A 144 10.22 -4.06 24.59
C LEU A 144 10.70 -3.75 26.02
N VAL A 145 9.80 -3.81 27.01
CA VAL A 145 10.15 -3.64 28.41
C VAL A 145 10.60 -4.99 28.98
N LYS A 146 11.82 -5.05 29.50
CA LYS A 146 12.43 -6.25 30.07
C LYS A 146 12.70 -6.08 31.55
N ARG A 147 12.53 -7.16 32.31
CA ARG A 147 13.00 -7.27 33.72
C ARG A 147 13.54 -8.68 33.91
N ASP A 148 14.83 -8.82 34.07
CA ASP A 148 15.56 -10.08 34.13
C ASP A 148 15.28 -10.94 32.86
N ASP A 149 14.74 -12.12 33.02
CA ASP A 149 14.33 -13.06 31.96
C ASP A 149 12.88 -12.86 31.44
N LYS A 150 12.19 -11.82 31.95
CA LYS A 150 10.77 -11.55 31.65
C LYS A 150 10.60 -10.36 30.74
N ILE A 151 9.54 -10.37 29.96
CA ILE A 151 9.08 -9.25 29.14
C ILE A 151 7.68 -8.81 29.58
N LEU A 152 7.40 -7.51 29.48
CA LEU A 152 6.07 -6.98 29.71
C LEU A 152 5.23 -7.17 28.44
N MET A 153 4.11 -7.86 28.59
CA MET A 153 3.10 -8.02 27.56
C MET A 153 1.82 -7.31 27.97
N VAL A 154 1.13 -6.71 27.01
CA VAL A 154 -0.16 -6.04 27.21
C VAL A 154 -1.25 -6.74 26.42
N GLN A 155 -2.44 -6.80 26.99
CA GLN A 155 -3.63 -7.29 26.30
C GLN A 155 -4.67 -6.17 26.24
N SER A 156 -4.96 -5.71 25.03
CA SER A 156 -6.05 -4.77 24.80
C SER A 156 -7.41 -5.48 24.83
N LYS A 157 -8.46 -4.80 25.29
CA LYS A 157 -9.84 -5.29 25.21
C LYS A 157 -10.29 -5.61 23.77
N ASN A 158 -9.64 -4.99 22.78
CA ASN A 158 -9.92 -5.17 21.35
C ASN A 158 -9.10 -6.29 20.70
N PHE A 159 -8.18 -6.92 21.44
CA PHE A 159 -7.43 -8.06 20.94
C PHE A 159 -8.27 -9.34 21.06
N ARG A 160 -7.97 -10.32 20.22
CA ARG A 160 -8.47 -11.68 20.44
C ARG A 160 -7.99 -12.19 21.81
N ALA A 161 -8.76 -13.08 22.41
CA ALA A 161 -8.51 -13.53 23.79
C ALA A 161 -7.11 -14.15 24.03
N ASP A 162 -6.53 -14.71 22.98
CA ASP A 162 -5.22 -15.37 22.96
C ASP A 162 -4.08 -14.47 22.44
N TYR A 163 -4.37 -13.19 22.13
CA TYR A 163 -3.38 -12.29 21.55
C TYR A 163 -2.88 -11.26 22.57
N MET A 164 -1.56 -11.22 22.74
CA MET A 164 -0.85 -10.23 23.53
C MET A 164 0.12 -9.44 22.67
N GLY A 165 0.32 -8.17 22.96
CA GLY A 165 1.24 -7.28 22.26
C GLY A 165 2.29 -6.68 23.20
N LEU A 166 3.27 -6.02 22.62
CA LEU A 166 4.17 -5.12 23.36
C LEU A 166 3.50 -3.77 23.59
N VAL A 167 4.07 -2.95 24.48
CA VAL A 167 3.63 -1.57 24.66
C VAL A 167 3.89 -0.80 23.36
N ALA A 168 2.86 -0.18 22.80
CA ALA A 168 2.96 0.58 21.57
C ALA A 168 2.07 1.83 21.63
N GLY A 169 2.48 2.90 20.93
CA GLY A 169 1.72 4.15 20.84
C GLY A 169 2.15 4.97 19.65
N PHE A 170 1.31 5.90 19.24
CA PHE A 170 1.67 6.91 18.25
C PHE A 170 2.49 8.02 18.90
N VAL A 171 3.46 8.53 18.15
CA VAL A 171 4.22 9.72 18.56
C VAL A 171 3.35 10.95 18.33
N GLU A 172 3.21 11.79 19.37
CA GLU A 172 2.47 13.04 19.29
C GLU A 172 3.34 14.22 18.87
N THR A 173 2.71 15.32 18.47
CA THR A 173 3.44 16.52 18.06
C THR A 173 4.27 17.07 19.22
N GLY A 174 5.57 17.19 19.02
CA GLY A 174 6.53 17.71 20.00
C GLY A 174 7.21 16.64 20.84
N GLU A 175 6.88 15.38 20.69
CA GLU A 175 7.55 14.27 21.34
C GLU A 175 8.77 13.77 20.53
N THR A 176 9.75 13.18 21.23
CA THR A 176 10.79 12.36 20.63
C THR A 176 10.34 10.89 20.60
N LEU A 177 11.09 10.02 19.91
CA LEU A 177 10.77 8.57 19.89
C LEU A 177 10.95 7.89 21.23
N GLU A 178 11.70 8.50 22.15
CA GLU A 178 12.02 7.99 23.48
C GLU A 178 11.01 8.43 24.56
N GLN A 179 10.14 9.40 24.27
CA GLN A 179 9.09 9.89 25.16
C GLN A 179 7.78 9.14 24.99
#